data_669fdd4dbaa2b86e795667221b73d176
#
_entry.id   669fdd4dbaa2b86e795667221b73d176
#
_cell.length_a   1.000
_cell.length_b   1.000
_cell.length_c   1.000
_cell.angle_alpha   90.00
_cell.angle_beta   90.00
_cell.angle_gamma   90.00
#
_symmetry.space_group_name_H-M   'P 1'
#
loop_
_entity.id
_entity.type
_entity.pdbx_description
1 polymer ?
#
loop_
_entity_poly.entity_id
_entity_poly.type
_entity_poly.pdbx_seq_one_letter_code
_entity_poly.pdbx_strand_id
1 'polypeptide(L)'
;MRSKYILFALALTGALASCSDDDNKGTANYKNPYSNPLTDYSAADPTVWKENDHSFYVYATNTSVIRKSEDLIHWTDGGKMFATKPTFVTESGAAVWAPDIEKVGDKYILYFAMSAMGKPATAGIGIASADSPEGPFTLDTVSYTHLTLP
;
A
#
# COMPACT_ATOMS: atom_id res chain seq x y z
N MET A 1 31.82 51.64 -46.15
CA MET A 1 30.60 50.82 -45.91
C MET A 1 30.74 50.14 -44.56
N ARG A 2 29.98 50.61 -43.56
CA ARG A 2 30.00 50.02 -42.20
C ARG A 2 28.69 49.26 -42.03
N SER A 3 28.79 47.93 -42.02
CA SER A 3 27.70 47.02 -41.71
C SER A 3 27.46 47.02 -40.22
N LYS A 4 26.22 47.36 -39.76
CA LYS A 4 25.76 47.28 -38.38
C LYS A 4 25.05 45.97 -38.18
N TYR A 5 25.66 45.07 -37.42
CA TYR A 5 24.99 43.86 -36.94
C TYR A 5 24.15 44.23 -35.72
N ILE A 6 22.85 44.10 -35.82
CA ILE A 6 21.93 44.23 -34.70
C ILE A 6 21.80 42.84 -34.11
N LEU A 7 22.35 42.67 -32.91
CA LEU A 7 22.11 41.47 -32.10
C LEU A 7 20.72 41.57 -31.45
N PHE A 8 19.81 40.71 -31.85
CA PHE A 8 18.57 40.48 -31.11
C PHE A 8 18.90 39.48 -29.99
N ALA A 9 18.95 39.97 -28.76
CA ALA A 9 18.94 39.12 -27.57
C ALA A 9 17.50 38.70 -27.31
N LEU A 10 17.16 37.44 -27.61
CA LEU A 10 15.90 36.83 -27.22
C LEU A 10 15.98 36.42 -25.74
N ALA A 11 15.40 37.22 -24.88
CA ALA A 11 15.23 36.86 -23.46
C ALA A 11 14.11 35.84 -23.37
N LEU A 12 14.47 34.57 -23.22
CA LEU A 12 13.53 33.48 -22.93
C LEU A 12 13.21 33.52 -21.44
N THR A 13 12.18 34.26 -21.05
CA THR A 13 11.63 34.20 -19.70
C THR A 13 10.78 32.93 -19.59
N GLY A 14 11.42 31.86 -19.15
CA GLY A 14 10.71 30.65 -18.73
C GLY A 14 9.88 30.96 -17.50
N ALA A 15 8.58 31.11 -17.67
CA ALA A 15 7.65 31.08 -16.55
C ALA A 15 7.66 29.67 -15.95
N LEU A 16 8.35 29.52 -14.81
CA LEU A 16 8.15 28.37 -13.96
C LEU A 16 6.73 28.50 -13.38
N ALA A 17 5.78 27.82 -14.00
CA ALA A 17 4.49 27.58 -13.39
C ALA A 17 4.77 26.62 -12.20
N SER A 18 5.07 27.20 -11.05
CA SER A 18 4.92 26.51 -9.78
C SER A 18 3.45 26.18 -9.64
N CYS A 19 3.10 24.92 -9.55
CA CYS A 19 1.80 24.53 -9.01
C CYS A 19 1.76 25.08 -7.57
N SER A 20 1.21 26.25 -7.41
CA SER A 20 0.75 26.71 -6.11
C SER A 20 -0.54 25.95 -5.86
N ASP A 21 -0.59 25.19 -4.79
CA ASP A 21 -1.83 24.71 -4.22
C ASP A 21 -2.71 25.91 -3.90
N ASP A 22 -3.54 26.29 -4.87
CA ASP A 22 -4.59 27.28 -4.66
C ASP A 22 -5.74 26.59 -3.91
N ASP A 23 -5.52 26.31 -2.63
CA ASP A 23 -6.54 25.76 -1.72
C ASP A 23 -7.68 26.76 -1.46
N ASN A 24 -7.82 27.84 -2.25
CA ASN A 24 -8.75 28.91 -1.89
C ASN A 24 -9.48 29.61 -3.04
N LYS A 25 -9.78 28.94 -4.16
CA LYS A 25 -10.66 29.51 -5.18
C LYS A 25 -11.65 28.51 -5.75
N GLY A 26 -12.63 28.21 -4.95
CA GLY A 26 -13.82 27.52 -5.39
C GLY A 26 -14.72 27.30 -4.20
N THR A 27 -15.66 28.17 -3.96
CA THR A 27 -16.76 27.95 -3.04
C THR A 27 -17.74 26.89 -3.58
N ALA A 28 -17.23 25.74 -3.97
CA ALA A 28 -18.00 24.55 -3.87
C ALA A 28 -18.04 24.25 -2.36
N ASN A 29 -19.20 24.34 -1.75
CA ASN A 29 -19.49 23.79 -0.43
C ASN A 29 -19.29 22.26 -0.49
N TYR A 30 -18.07 21.82 -0.74
CA TYR A 30 -17.70 20.45 -0.57
C TYR A 30 -17.59 20.26 0.94
N LYS A 31 -18.71 19.95 1.55
CA LYS A 31 -18.69 19.34 2.88
C LYS A 31 -17.91 18.05 2.68
N ASN A 32 -16.63 18.09 2.99
CA ASN A 32 -15.85 16.87 3.04
C ASN A 32 -16.56 15.96 4.07
N PRO A 33 -17.29 14.91 3.64
CA PRO A 33 -18.00 14.04 4.56
C PRO A 33 -17.01 13.18 5.36
N TYR A 34 -15.72 13.28 5.08
CA TYR A 34 -14.69 12.43 5.64
C TYR A 34 -13.83 13.25 6.60
N SER A 35 -13.54 12.68 7.73
CA SER A 35 -12.49 13.14 8.65
C SER A 35 -11.34 12.14 8.65
N ASN A 36 -10.11 12.62 8.73
CA ASN A 36 -8.94 11.78 8.90
C ASN A 36 -8.56 11.71 10.39
N PRO A 37 -8.20 10.54 10.90
CA PRO A 37 -8.21 9.25 10.20
C PRO A 37 -9.62 8.71 9.99
N LEU A 38 -9.84 8.01 8.87
CA LEU A 38 -11.10 7.31 8.58
C LEU A 38 -11.31 6.09 9.48
N THR A 39 -10.26 5.64 10.14
CA THR A 39 -10.25 4.47 11.02
C THR A 39 -9.50 4.76 12.30
N ASP A 40 -9.80 4.01 13.35
CA ASP A 40 -9.12 4.01 14.65
C ASP A 40 -8.01 2.96 14.77
N TYR A 41 -7.68 2.27 13.68
CA TYR A 41 -6.64 1.24 13.66
C TYR A 41 -5.45 1.67 12.78
N SER A 42 -4.28 1.12 13.12
CA SER A 42 -3.06 1.32 12.31
C SER A 42 -3.13 0.48 11.03
N ALA A 43 -2.81 1.09 9.91
CA ALA A 43 -2.74 0.46 8.60
C ALA A 43 -1.48 0.91 7.86
N ALA A 44 -0.30 0.48 8.36
CA ALA A 44 0.96 0.72 7.67
C ALA A 44 1.07 -0.19 6.43
N ASP A 45 1.68 0.31 5.35
CA ASP A 45 1.88 -0.39 4.07
C ASP A 45 0.61 -1.14 3.60
N PRO A 46 -0.55 -0.44 3.49
CA PRO A 46 -1.80 -1.11 3.20
C PRO A 46 -1.91 -1.47 1.73
N THR A 47 -2.52 -2.62 1.45
CA THR A 47 -3.12 -2.93 0.14
C THR A 47 -4.63 -3.01 0.26
N VAL A 48 -5.33 -2.66 -0.82
CA VAL A 48 -6.79 -2.71 -0.88
C VAL A 48 -7.22 -3.64 -2.01
N TRP A 49 -8.01 -4.64 -1.67
CA TRP A 49 -8.68 -5.49 -2.64
C TRP A 49 -10.12 -5.04 -2.84
N LYS A 50 -10.51 -4.82 -4.08
CA LYS A 50 -11.89 -4.58 -4.48
C LYS A 50 -12.48 -5.84 -5.10
N GLU A 51 -13.34 -6.53 -4.36
CA GLU A 51 -14.02 -7.72 -4.88
C GLU A 51 -15.18 -7.34 -5.82
N ASN A 52 -15.90 -6.29 -5.47
CA ASN A 52 -16.99 -5.71 -6.28
C ASN A 52 -17.25 -4.28 -5.81
N ASP A 53 -18.29 -3.63 -6.34
CA ASP A 53 -18.60 -2.22 -6.04
C ASP A 53 -19.00 -1.95 -4.58
N HIS A 54 -19.30 -3.00 -3.82
CA HIS A 54 -19.75 -2.92 -2.42
C HIS A 54 -18.96 -3.86 -1.50
N SER A 55 -17.74 -4.27 -1.88
CA SER A 55 -16.93 -5.14 -1.04
C SER A 55 -15.45 -4.82 -1.22
N PHE A 56 -14.88 -4.19 -0.21
CA PHE A 56 -13.48 -3.77 -0.16
C PHE A 56 -12.81 -4.37 1.06
N TYR A 57 -11.55 -4.77 0.89
CA TYR A 57 -10.77 -5.40 1.94
C TYR A 57 -9.42 -4.71 2.07
N VAL A 58 -8.98 -4.43 3.29
CA VAL A 58 -7.66 -3.86 3.58
C VAL A 58 -6.83 -4.86 4.36
N TYR A 59 -5.61 -5.05 3.87
CA TYR A 59 -4.55 -5.82 4.51
C TYR A 59 -3.42 -4.86 4.84
N ALA A 60 -2.79 -4.99 6.00
CA ALA A 60 -1.75 -4.06 6.41
C ALA A 60 -0.65 -4.74 7.23
N THR A 61 0.49 -4.06 7.30
CA THR A 61 1.63 -4.48 8.09
C THR A 61 1.27 -4.67 9.56
N ASN A 62 1.76 -5.75 10.14
CA ASN A 62 1.66 -6.09 11.56
C ASN A 62 0.21 -6.18 12.08
N THR A 63 -0.75 -6.41 11.20
CA THR A 63 -2.13 -6.70 11.57
C THR A 63 -2.43 -8.18 11.36
N SER A 64 -3.29 -8.75 12.20
CA SER A 64 -3.81 -10.10 11.99
C SER A 64 -5.23 -10.07 11.41
N VAL A 65 -5.90 -8.94 11.47
CA VAL A 65 -7.28 -8.75 11.08
C VAL A 65 -7.32 -8.05 9.72
N ILE A 66 -8.08 -8.64 8.79
CA ILE A 66 -8.45 -8.03 7.52
C ILE A 66 -9.62 -7.07 7.83
N ARG A 67 -9.57 -5.86 7.29
CA ARG A 67 -10.68 -4.93 7.42
C ARG A 67 -11.55 -4.98 6.18
N LYS A 68 -12.86 -4.88 6.39
CA LYS A 68 -13.87 -4.91 5.32
C LYS A 68 -14.72 -3.66 5.34
N SER A 69 -15.06 -3.17 4.15
CA SER A 69 -15.95 -2.02 3.96
C SER A 69 -16.83 -2.23 2.74
N GLU A 70 -18.03 -1.65 2.76
CA GLU A 70 -18.93 -1.59 1.62
C GLU A 70 -18.87 -0.22 0.91
N ASP A 71 -18.30 0.79 1.56
CA ASP A 71 -18.35 2.19 1.12
C ASP A 71 -17.02 2.93 1.23
N LEU A 72 -15.93 2.24 1.65
CA LEU A 72 -14.59 2.79 1.91
C LEU A 72 -14.52 3.80 3.07
N ILE A 73 -15.62 3.97 3.82
CA ILE A 73 -15.73 4.91 4.93
C ILE A 73 -15.89 4.16 6.24
N HIS A 74 -16.81 3.21 6.27
CA HIS A 74 -17.12 2.42 7.44
C HIS A 74 -16.43 1.07 7.34
N TRP A 75 -15.53 0.79 8.27
CA TRP A 75 -14.69 -0.40 8.28
C TRP A 75 -15.04 -1.30 9.47
N THR A 76 -15.14 -2.58 9.20
CA THR A 76 -15.41 -3.63 10.18
C THR A 76 -14.36 -4.73 10.09
N ASP A 77 -14.37 -5.67 11.01
CA ASP A 77 -13.55 -6.87 10.94
C ASP A 77 -14.08 -7.78 9.83
N GLY A 78 -13.22 -8.06 8.85
CA GLY A 78 -13.56 -8.89 7.67
C GLY A 78 -12.98 -10.30 7.72
N GLY A 79 -12.23 -10.64 8.79
CA GLY A 79 -11.60 -11.93 8.95
C GLY A 79 -10.18 -11.85 9.46
N LYS A 80 -9.48 -12.99 9.47
CA LYS A 80 -8.07 -13.06 9.87
C LYS A 80 -7.19 -13.37 8.67
N MET A 81 -6.09 -12.65 8.55
CA MET A 81 -5.11 -12.90 7.50
C MET A 81 -4.58 -14.34 7.56
N PHE A 82 -4.25 -14.81 8.76
CA PHE A 82 -3.82 -16.20 9.00
C PHE A 82 -4.54 -16.77 10.22
N ALA A 83 -4.90 -18.05 10.18
CA ALA A 83 -5.41 -18.75 11.35
C ALA A 83 -4.33 -18.85 12.44
N THR A 84 -3.09 -19.10 12.01
CA THR A 84 -1.89 -19.05 12.83
C THR A 84 -0.82 -18.29 12.08
N LYS A 85 -0.17 -17.33 12.73
CA LYS A 85 0.91 -16.54 12.11
C LYS A 85 1.98 -17.47 11.54
N PRO A 86 2.44 -17.26 10.29
CA PRO A 86 3.56 -17.99 9.73
C PRO A 86 4.81 -17.90 10.60
N THR A 87 5.63 -18.96 10.61
CA THR A 87 6.79 -19.08 11.52
C THR A 87 8.12 -19.31 10.78
N PHE A 88 8.17 -19.02 9.48
CA PHE A 88 9.42 -19.17 8.72
C PHE A 88 10.50 -18.16 9.12
N VAL A 89 10.14 -17.08 9.79
CA VAL A 89 11.06 -16.18 10.50
C VAL A 89 10.88 -16.40 11.98
N THR A 90 11.92 -16.89 12.64
CA THR A 90 11.88 -17.34 14.04
C THR A 90 12.32 -16.28 15.05
N GLU A 91 12.83 -15.14 14.57
CA GLU A 91 13.26 -14.06 15.43
C GLU A 91 12.11 -13.49 16.25
N SER A 92 12.43 -13.14 17.49
CA SER A 92 11.48 -12.46 18.36
C SER A 92 11.05 -11.13 17.74
N GLY A 93 9.75 -10.88 17.72
CA GLY A 93 9.18 -9.69 17.09
C GLY A 93 8.96 -9.81 15.57
N ALA A 94 9.18 -10.99 14.99
CA ALA A 94 8.88 -11.21 13.59
C ALA A 94 7.39 -10.97 13.30
N ALA A 95 7.10 -10.26 12.23
CA ALA A 95 5.75 -9.87 11.81
C ALA A 95 5.58 -9.96 10.29
N VAL A 96 4.34 -9.99 9.85
CA VAL A 96 3.96 -9.86 8.44
C VAL A 96 4.03 -8.39 8.06
N TRP A 97 4.72 -8.07 6.97
CA TRP A 97 4.92 -6.73 6.47
C TRP A 97 4.48 -6.60 5.01
N ALA A 98 3.97 -5.43 4.68
CA ALA A 98 3.61 -5.02 3.32
C ALA A 98 2.89 -6.14 2.54
N PRO A 99 1.74 -6.61 3.02
CA PRO A 99 0.97 -7.61 2.31
C PRO A 99 0.45 -7.02 1.00
N ASP A 100 0.40 -7.85 -0.04
CA ASP A 100 -0.22 -7.53 -1.31
C ASP A 100 -1.05 -8.71 -1.78
N ILE A 101 -2.21 -8.45 -2.39
CA ILE A 101 -3.18 -9.48 -2.73
C ILE A 101 -3.56 -9.42 -4.21
N GLU A 102 -3.65 -10.60 -4.82
CA GLU A 102 -4.12 -10.78 -6.18
C GLU A 102 -5.08 -11.97 -6.27
N LYS A 103 -6.00 -11.94 -7.23
CA LYS A 103 -6.85 -13.08 -7.57
C LYS A 103 -6.31 -13.79 -8.79
N VAL A 104 -5.94 -15.07 -8.62
CA VAL A 104 -5.42 -15.91 -9.69
C VAL A 104 -6.32 -17.13 -9.84
N GLY A 105 -7.08 -17.17 -10.93
CA GLY A 105 -8.14 -18.15 -11.09
C GLY A 105 -9.20 -18.01 -10.00
N ASP A 106 -9.45 -19.11 -9.28
CA ASP A 106 -10.43 -19.15 -8.20
C ASP A 106 -9.83 -18.91 -6.81
N LYS A 107 -8.52 -18.59 -6.74
CA LYS A 107 -7.82 -18.36 -5.47
C LYS A 107 -7.41 -16.92 -5.30
N TYR A 108 -7.38 -16.47 -4.05
CA TYR A 108 -6.74 -15.23 -3.62
C TYR A 108 -5.33 -15.56 -3.17
N ILE A 109 -4.35 -14.87 -3.73
CA ILE A 109 -2.93 -15.06 -3.43
C ILE A 109 -2.45 -13.85 -2.66
N LEU A 110 -1.88 -14.08 -1.50
CA LEU A 110 -1.30 -13.06 -0.64
C LEU A 110 0.22 -13.16 -0.67
N TYR A 111 0.87 -12.13 -1.15
CA TYR A 111 2.33 -11.94 -1.07
C TYR A 111 2.63 -11.06 0.13
N PHE A 112 3.64 -11.43 0.90
CA PHE A 112 4.01 -10.63 2.07
C PHE A 112 5.47 -10.82 2.43
N ALA A 113 6.11 -9.78 2.94
CA ALA A 113 7.38 -9.92 3.61
C ALA A 113 7.17 -10.37 5.06
N MET A 114 8.13 -11.10 5.60
CA MET A 114 8.20 -11.38 7.03
C MET A 114 9.61 -11.13 7.53
N SER A 115 9.72 -10.35 8.59
CA SER A 115 11.01 -10.04 9.22
C SER A 115 10.79 -9.57 10.66
N ALA A 116 11.86 -9.52 11.42
CA ALA A 116 11.93 -8.76 12.67
C ALA A 116 12.68 -7.45 12.43
N MET A 117 12.24 -6.37 13.08
CA MET A 117 12.86 -5.05 12.94
C MET A 117 14.37 -5.12 13.25
N GLY A 118 15.18 -4.58 12.33
CA GLY A 118 16.65 -4.59 12.46
C GLY A 118 17.32 -5.94 12.20
N LYS A 119 16.59 -6.93 11.65
CA LYS A 119 17.10 -8.28 11.35
C LYS A 119 16.90 -8.65 9.85
N PRO A 120 17.45 -7.86 8.91
CA PRO A 120 17.18 -8.09 7.48
C PRO A 120 17.73 -9.41 6.95
N ALA A 121 18.79 -9.96 7.59
CA ALA A 121 19.40 -11.23 7.14
C ALA A 121 18.45 -12.44 7.27
N THR A 122 17.37 -12.32 8.04
CA THR A 122 16.40 -13.40 8.26
C THR A 122 15.05 -13.12 7.58
N ALA A 123 14.98 -12.01 6.83
CA ALA A 123 13.77 -11.66 6.10
C ALA A 123 13.49 -12.68 4.96
N GLY A 124 12.22 -12.90 4.71
CA GLY A 124 11.76 -13.74 3.60
C GLY A 124 10.45 -13.22 3.01
N ILE A 125 10.14 -13.67 1.81
CA ILE A 125 8.86 -13.43 1.16
C ILE A 125 8.01 -14.69 1.26
N GLY A 126 6.83 -14.55 1.84
CA GLY A 126 5.84 -15.61 1.90
C GLY A 126 4.81 -15.44 0.79
N ILE A 127 4.31 -16.56 0.28
CA ILE A 127 3.18 -16.64 -0.63
C ILE A 127 2.15 -17.56 0.02
N ALA A 128 0.94 -17.05 0.15
CA ALA A 128 -0.16 -17.79 0.79
C ALA A 128 -1.42 -17.69 -0.07
N SER A 129 -2.30 -18.66 0.04
CA SER A 129 -3.55 -18.67 -0.70
C SER A 129 -4.77 -18.91 0.17
N ALA A 130 -5.92 -18.42 -0.31
CA ALA A 130 -7.23 -18.63 0.31
C ALA A 130 -8.32 -18.76 -0.76
N ASP A 131 -9.49 -19.28 -0.36
CA ASP A 131 -10.68 -19.35 -1.21
C ASP A 131 -11.52 -18.06 -1.13
N SER A 132 -11.21 -17.20 -0.17
CA SER A 132 -11.94 -15.97 0.12
C SER A 132 -10.97 -14.81 0.42
N PRO A 133 -11.29 -13.57 0.04
CA PRO A 133 -10.51 -12.41 0.45
C PRO A 133 -10.56 -12.17 1.97
N GLU A 134 -11.48 -12.77 2.68
CA GLU A 134 -11.57 -12.72 4.15
C GLU A 134 -10.56 -13.68 4.82
N GLY A 135 -9.82 -14.47 4.04
CA GLY A 135 -8.91 -15.48 4.56
C GLY A 135 -9.65 -16.66 5.24
N PRO A 136 -9.03 -17.37 6.21
CA PRO A 136 -7.60 -17.27 6.49
C PRO A 136 -6.75 -17.82 5.34
N PHE A 137 -5.61 -17.19 5.11
CA PHE A 137 -4.65 -17.66 4.11
C PHE A 137 -3.79 -18.79 4.66
N THR A 138 -3.50 -19.75 3.82
CA THR A 138 -2.58 -20.86 4.10
C THR A 138 -1.26 -20.59 3.39
N LEU A 139 -0.14 -20.69 4.10
CA LEU A 139 1.19 -20.50 3.53
C LEU A 139 1.47 -21.62 2.51
N ASP A 140 1.71 -21.24 1.25
CA ASP A 140 2.03 -22.17 0.17
C ASP A 140 3.54 -22.37 0.02
N THR A 141 4.31 -21.26 0.02
CA THR A 141 5.75 -21.30 -0.13
C THR A 141 6.43 -20.09 0.48
N VAL A 142 7.74 -20.18 0.64
CA VAL A 142 8.60 -19.11 1.14
C VAL A 142 9.80 -18.99 0.21
N SER A 143 10.12 -17.77 -0.21
CA SER A 143 11.37 -17.45 -0.89
C SER A 143 12.24 -16.64 0.06
N TYR A 144 13.42 -17.17 0.38
CA TYR A 144 14.43 -16.42 1.14
C TYR A 144 15.27 -15.62 0.15
N THR A 145 15.11 -14.32 0.17
CA THR A 145 16.04 -13.43 -0.51
C THR A 145 17.21 -13.17 0.42
N HIS A 146 18.29 -13.93 0.27
CA HIS A 146 19.58 -13.48 0.77
C HIS A 146 20.00 -12.28 -0.07
N LEU A 147 19.61 -11.09 0.34
CA LEU A 147 20.27 -9.87 -0.09
C LEU A 147 21.63 -9.79 0.63
N THR A 148 22.57 -10.57 0.16
CA THR A 148 23.97 -10.22 0.38
C THR A 148 24.24 -9.02 -0.53
N LEU A 149 24.09 -7.83 0.00
CA LEU A 149 24.67 -6.64 -0.62
C LEU A 149 26.19 -6.84 -0.63
N PRO A 150 26.86 -6.61 -1.75
CA PRO A 150 28.32 -6.68 -1.86
C PRO A 150 28.97 -5.62 -0.98
#